data_593be254e3a0c6865270d9858b45685b
#
_entry.id   593be254e3a0c6865270d9858b45685b
#
_cell.length_a   1.000
_cell.length_b   1.000
_cell.length_c   1.000
_cell.angle_alpha   90.00
_cell.angle_beta   90.00
_cell.angle_gamma   90.00
#
_symmetry.space_group_name_H-M   'P 1'
#
loop_
_entity.id
_entity.type
_entity.pdbx_description
1 polymer ?
#
loop_
_entity_poly.entity_id
_entity_poly.type
_entity_poly.pdbx_seq_one_letter_code
_entity_poly.pdbx_strand_id
1 'polypeptide(L)' 'MSTPPRRRAPKDELIPLSDALVEIGISRATWYRWRDRGYGPEARRTPSGRICVRRTVLDAFKDELEAA' A
#
# COMPACT_ATOMS: atom_id res chain seq x y z
N MET A 1 -10.34 26.22 11.17
CA MET A 1 -10.14 25.75 11.09
C MET A 1 -9.72 25.04 11.13
N SER A 2 -9.84 24.75 10.91
CA SER A 2 -9.56 24.02 10.85
C SER A 2 -9.11 23.25 10.72
N THR A 3 -9.12 22.91 10.56
CA THR A 3 -8.79 22.12 10.35
C THR A 3 -8.23 21.44 10.36
N PRO A 4 -8.18 21.18 10.24
CA PRO A 4 -7.69 20.31 10.00
C PRO A 4 -7.16 19.61 9.94
N PRO A 5 -7.24 19.37 9.98
CA PRO A 5 -6.70 18.57 9.68
C PRO A 5 -6.32 17.81 9.44
N ARG A 6 -6.64 17.65 9.27
CA ARG A 6 -6.31 16.90 8.91
C ARG A 6 -5.46 16.66 8.71
N ARG A 7 -5.33 16.72 8.80
CA ARG A 7 -4.58 16.47 8.53
C ARG A 7 -3.72 15.86 8.74
N ARG A 8 -3.85 15.46 9.20
CA ARG A 8 -3.15 14.68 9.30
C ARG A 8 -2.63 13.98 8.66
N ALA A 9 -2.26 14.35 8.97
CA ALA A 9 -1.96 13.89 7.71
C ALA A 9 -2.18 12.41 7.58
N PRO A 10 -2.92 12.07 6.66
CA PRO A 10 -3.26 10.68 6.45
C PRO A 10 -2.16 9.92 5.75
N LYS A 11 -0.91 10.18 6.08
CA LYS A 11 0.16 9.44 5.45
C LYS A 11 0.16 7.98 5.85
N ASP A 12 -0.57 7.64 6.92
CA ASP A 12 -0.75 6.26 7.30
C ASP A 12 -2.09 5.73 6.80
N GLU A 13 -2.67 6.41 5.84
CA GLU A 13 -3.90 5.98 5.22
C GLU A 13 -3.77 4.56 4.71
N LEU A 14 -4.82 3.77 4.88
CA LEU A 14 -4.84 2.41 4.37
C LEU A 14 -5.38 2.40 2.95
N ILE A 15 -4.57 1.90 2.05
CA ILE A 15 -4.91 1.84 0.62
C ILE A 15 -5.41 0.44 0.32
N PRO A 16 -6.62 0.29 -0.23
CA PRO A 16 -7.08 -1.04 -0.60
C PRO A 16 -6.10 -1.72 -1.57
N LEU A 17 -5.97 -3.02 -1.43
CA LEU A 17 -4.99 -3.74 -2.24
C LEU A 17 -5.18 -3.49 -3.73
N SER A 18 -6.42 -3.48 -4.21
CA SER A 18 -6.66 -3.24 -5.63
C SER A 18 -6.09 -1.90 -6.08
N ASP A 19 -6.28 -0.86 -5.27
CA ASP A 19 -5.73 0.45 -5.61
C ASP A 19 -4.22 0.46 -5.54
N ALA A 20 -3.66 -0.23 -4.53
CA ALA A 20 -2.20 -0.30 -4.40
C ALA A 20 -1.57 -0.99 -5.60
N LEU A 21 -2.20 -2.05 -6.10
CA LEU A 21 -1.69 -2.77 -7.25
C LEU A 21 -1.70 -1.89 -8.51
N VAL A 22 -2.74 -1.08 -8.65
CA VAL A 22 -2.80 -0.15 -9.77
C VAL A 22 -1.65 0.86 -9.68
N GLU A 23 -1.39 1.37 -8.49
CA GLU A 23 -0.29 2.34 -8.33
C GLU A 23 1.06 1.71 -8.63
N ILE A 24 1.25 0.46 -8.23
CA ILE A 24 2.50 -0.24 -8.51
C ILE A 24 2.57 -0.66 -9.97
N GLY A 25 1.44 -1.01 -10.56
CA GLY A 25 1.38 -1.42 -11.95
C GLY A 25 1.53 -2.92 -12.14
N ILE A 26 1.07 -3.72 -11.17
CA ILE A 26 1.16 -5.18 -11.27
C ILE A 26 -0.21 -5.80 -11.10
N SER A 27 -0.31 -7.06 -11.51
CA SER A 27 -1.53 -7.83 -11.33
C SER A 27 -1.57 -8.42 -9.93
N ARG A 28 -2.77 -8.86 -9.54
CA ARG A 28 -2.94 -9.53 -8.25
C ARG A 28 -2.13 -10.82 -8.20
N ALA A 29 -2.07 -11.54 -9.30
CA ALA A 29 -1.30 -12.79 -9.36
C ALA A 29 0.19 -12.51 -9.11
N THR A 30 0.70 -11.44 -9.71
CA THR A 30 2.09 -11.06 -9.49
C THR A 30 2.33 -10.71 -8.02
N TRP A 31 1.39 -10.00 -7.42
CA TRP A 31 1.53 -9.62 -6.02
C TRP A 31 1.58 -10.84 -5.11
N TYR A 32 0.72 -11.83 -5.35
CA TYR A 32 0.73 -13.05 -4.54
C TYR A 32 2.03 -13.81 -4.71
N ARG A 33 2.56 -13.83 -5.92
CA ARG A 33 3.84 -14.48 -6.18
C ARG A 33 4.96 -13.80 -5.42
N TRP A 34 4.97 -12.47 -5.43
CA TRP A 34 5.96 -11.71 -4.67
C TRP A 34 5.83 -12.01 -3.18
N ARG A 35 4.61 -12.05 -2.70
CA ARG A 35 4.35 -12.27 -1.29
C ARG A 35 4.88 -13.62 -0.84
N ASP A 36 4.74 -14.64 -1.67
CA ASP A 36 5.27 -15.96 -1.35
C ASP A 36 6.77 -15.96 -1.16
N ARG A 37 7.45 -15.04 -1.80
CA ARG A 37 8.90 -14.88 -1.67
C ARG A 37 9.29 -13.94 -0.54
N GLY A 38 8.32 -13.37 0.16
CA GLY A 38 8.61 -12.35 1.16
C GLY A 38 8.98 -11.02 0.57
N TYR A 39 8.54 -10.74 -0.64
CA TYR A 39 8.86 -9.51 -1.36
C TYR A 39 7.59 -8.69 -1.53
N GLY A 40 7.75 -7.38 -1.68
CA GLY A 40 6.63 -6.48 -1.91
C GLY A 40 6.28 -5.69 -0.66
N PRO A 41 5.35 -4.76 -0.79
CA PRO A 41 4.95 -3.96 0.37
C PRO A 41 4.18 -4.80 1.37
N GLU A 42 4.39 -4.49 2.63
CA GLU A 42 3.67 -5.17 3.70
C GLU A 42 2.20 -4.84 3.61
N ALA A 43 1.35 -5.86 3.63
CA ALA A 43 -0.08 -5.68 3.59
C ALA A 43 -0.69 -6.15 4.89
N ARG A 44 -1.81 -5.54 5.27
CA ARG A 44 -2.51 -5.88 6.49
C ARG A 44 -3.96 -6.17 6.18
N ARG A 45 -4.52 -7.08 6.96
CA ARG A 45 -5.94 -7.40 6.85
C ARG A 45 -6.71 -6.57 7.86
N THR A 46 -7.72 -5.86 7.37
CA THR A 46 -8.58 -5.07 8.26
C THR A 46 -9.60 -5.98 8.92
N PRO A 47 -10.26 -5.49 9.99
CA PRO A 47 -11.32 -6.30 10.63
C PRO A 47 -12.44 -6.69 9.68
N SER A 48 -12.65 -5.92 8.62
CA SER A 48 -13.69 -6.27 7.63
C SER A 48 -13.23 -7.35 6.67
N GLY A 49 -11.99 -7.83 6.78
CA GLY A 49 -11.47 -8.87 5.93
C GLY A 49 -10.80 -8.37 4.66
N ARG A 50 -10.64 -7.09 4.52
CA ARG A 50 -10.00 -6.50 3.35
C ARG A 50 -8.50 -6.44 3.57
N ILE A 51 -7.76 -6.54 2.47
CA ILE A 51 -6.31 -6.42 2.50
C ILE A 51 -5.97 -4.99 2.07
N CYS A 52 -5.17 -4.31 2.89
CA CYS A 52 -4.80 -2.93 2.64
C CYS A 52 -3.31 -2.74 2.86
N VAL A 53 -2.75 -1.71 2.23
CA VAL A 53 -1.34 -1.34 2.38
C VAL A 53 -1.29 0.09 2.91
N ARG A 54 -0.41 0.34 3.88
CA ARG A 54 -0.27 1.70 4.40
C ARG A 54 0.33 2.60 3.32
N ARG A 55 -0.13 3.84 3.28
CA ARG A 55 0.37 4.80 2.29
C ARG A 55 1.89 4.96 2.38
N THR A 56 2.43 5.07 3.59
CA THR A 56 3.87 5.24 3.73
C THR A 56 4.64 4.02 3.23
N VAL A 57 4.10 2.82 3.49
CA VAL A 57 4.75 1.59 3.05
C VAL A 57 4.69 1.48 1.53
N LEU A 58 3.54 1.81 0.97
CA LEU A 58 3.37 1.74 -0.49
C LEU A 58 4.30 2.73 -1.19
N ASP A 59 4.36 3.95 -0.69
CA ASP A 59 5.21 4.97 -1.32
C ASP A 59 6.68 4.58 -1.23
N ALA A 60 7.12 4.03 -0.10
CA ALA A 60 8.50 3.60 0.05
C ALA A 60 8.83 2.48 -0.92
N PHE A 61 7.90 1.54 -1.10
CA PHE A 61 8.12 0.45 -2.03
C PHE A 61 8.20 0.95 -3.47
N LYS A 62 7.34 1.91 -3.83
CA LYS A 62 7.37 2.48 -5.16
C LYS A 62 8.70 3.19 -5.42
N ASP A 63 9.21 3.89 -4.41
CA ASP A 63 10.50 4.55 -4.53
C ASP A 63 11.61 3.53 -4.79
N GLU A 64 11.57 2.40 -4.11
CA GLU A 64 12.56 1.35 -4.30
C GLU A 64 12.50 0.80 -5.72
N LEU A 65 11.29 0.62 -6.25
CA LEU A 65 11.15 0.14 -7.60
C LEU A 65 11.73 1.11 -8.61
N GLU A 66 11.50 2.40 -8.39
CA GLU A 66 12.00 3.41 -9.31
C GLU A 66 13.51 3.55 -9.22
N ALA A 67 14.07 3.28 -8.06
CA ALA A 67 15.51 3.39 -7.86
C ALA A 67 16.27 2.20 -8.46
N ALA A 68 15.58 1.10 -8.68
CA ALA A 68 16.22 -0.12 -9.19
C ALA A 68 16.51 -0.05 -10.73
#